data_fa606e3e773622a5db123bb16908c445
#
_entry.id   fa606e3e773622a5db123bb16908c445
#
_cell.length_a   1.000
_cell.length_b   1.000
_cell.length_c   1.000
_cell.angle_alpha   90.00
_cell.angle_beta   90.00
_cell.angle_gamma   90.00
#
_symmetry.space_group_name_H-M   'P 1'
#
loop_
_entity.id
_entity.type
_entity.pdbx_description
1 polymer ?
#
loop_
_entity_poly.entity_id
_entity_poly.type
_entity_poly.pdbx_seq_one_letter_code
_entity_poly.pdbx_strand_id
1 'polypeptide(L)'
;MIPNPCLLATPLWRYWVDSVISQYIIITIIIINLTIHLASIPVFTSLFLLANFTLWTHINALDASKAPDPPTCPSPPTYTSSPGELRYTGLAVPDQILCVLVNFFTVALHSPAKAHIIHFLVQLLAVVLPLVVERTRDNGSMLISHFVIGTAYQLKGAGVVLPLAYLLIIWRTASVRGSGTKRGTAPLTQRQAESILVSILLGFVLPSVVTAVTLNPYWIALWQPFPWWMSVTQALYLLTVPSPPSSSPSSKPGSGSALFKSTLYTLSTAAAIAHWVFLYHVFTAPSFSLPSLLTFSWLPSLSIPPRDTPHADAFAHFLEWDAVMCYATAFLGALWLLDLARTKTTSVGGWVKEVLGKIFVGVVAGPGAMLCTLWGEREDALVHAWKAEGEKNK
;
A
#
# COMPACT_ATOMS: atom_id res chain seq x y z
N MET A 1 -22.04 -37.74 3.33
CA MET A 1 -20.98 -37.06 4.11
C MET A 1 -19.88 -36.69 3.15
N ILE A 2 -19.81 -35.43 2.73
CA ILE A 2 -18.77 -34.91 1.85
C ILE A 2 -17.68 -34.35 2.78
N PRO A 3 -16.41 -34.76 2.66
CA PRO A 3 -15.35 -34.25 3.51
C PRO A 3 -15.13 -32.74 3.25
N ASN A 4 -15.07 -32.01 4.34
CA ASN A 4 -14.90 -30.55 4.38
C ASN A 4 -13.57 -30.16 3.71
N PRO A 5 -13.55 -29.40 2.59
CA PRO A 5 -12.34 -29.08 1.84
C PRO A 5 -11.36 -28.17 2.62
N CYS A 6 -11.79 -27.55 3.72
CA CYS A 6 -10.93 -26.72 4.56
C CYS A 6 -9.89 -27.52 5.37
N LEU A 7 -10.09 -28.85 5.58
CA LEU A 7 -9.14 -29.67 6.33
C LEU A 7 -7.90 -30.12 5.52
N LEU A 8 -7.93 -29.97 4.19
CA LEU A 8 -6.79 -30.31 3.32
C LEU A 8 -5.83 -29.12 3.06
N ALA A 9 -6.22 -27.91 3.42
CA ALA A 9 -5.38 -26.71 3.19
C ALA A 9 -4.31 -26.50 4.28
N THR A 10 -4.48 -27.08 5.47
CA THR A 10 -3.57 -26.87 6.60
C THR A 10 -2.17 -27.48 6.43
N PRO A 11 -1.98 -28.65 5.81
CA PRO A 11 -0.63 -29.22 5.59
C PRO A 11 0.14 -28.49 4.49
N LEU A 12 -0.52 -28.09 3.41
CA LEU A 12 0.10 -27.35 2.29
C LEU A 12 0.57 -25.95 2.72
N TRP A 13 -0.16 -25.29 3.60
CA TRP A 13 0.22 -24.02 4.18
C TRP A 13 1.48 -24.11 5.05
N ARG A 14 1.59 -25.12 5.91
CA ARG A 14 2.81 -25.37 6.71
C ARG A 14 4.01 -25.65 5.81
N TYR A 15 3.85 -26.48 4.79
CA TYR A 15 4.90 -26.74 3.79
C TYR A 15 5.33 -25.48 3.05
N TRP A 16 4.39 -24.60 2.72
CA TRP A 16 4.69 -23.34 2.03
C TRP A 16 5.42 -22.36 2.95
N VAL A 17 5.01 -22.24 4.21
CA VAL A 17 5.67 -21.42 5.23
C VAL A 17 7.08 -21.93 5.52
N ASP A 18 7.26 -23.24 5.71
CA ASP A 18 8.57 -23.84 5.98
C ASP A 18 9.52 -23.73 4.76
N SER A 19 9.00 -23.88 3.54
CA SER A 19 9.77 -23.67 2.30
C SER A 19 10.17 -22.22 2.11
N VAL A 20 9.28 -21.27 2.39
CA VAL A 20 9.57 -19.82 2.31
C VAL A 20 10.58 -19.42 3.37
N ILE A 21 10.44 -19.90 4.60
CA ILE A 21 11.40 -19.60 5.69
C ILE A 21 12.78 -20.18 5.38
N SER A 22 12.88 -21.41 4.86
CA SER A 22 14.18 -22.02 4.52
C SER A 22 14.87 -21.31 3.33
N GLN A 23 14.12 -20.90 2.31
CA GLN A 23 14.68 -20.10 1.21
C GLN A 23 15.14 -18.70 1.67
N TYR A 24 14.42 -18.08 2.61
CA TYR A 24 14.83 -16.80 3.21
C TYR A 24 16.10 -16.93 4.05
N ILE A 25 16.28 -18.00 4.80
CA ILE A 25 17.50 -18.27 5.56
C ILE A 25 18.71 -18.41 4.62
N ILE A 26 18.55 -19.10 3.50
CA ILE A 26 19.62 -19.28 2.50
C ILE A 26 19.95 -17.94 1.83
N ILE A 27 18.97 -17.13 1.45
CA ILE A 27 19.17 -15.79 0.90
C ILE A 27 19.83 -14.86 1.91
N THR A 28 19.48 -14.94 3.18
CA THR A 28 20.07 -14.16 4.27
C THR A 28 21.56 -14.50 4.46
N ILE A 29 21.96 -15.76 4.33
CA ILE A 29 23.36 -16.21 4.45
C ILE A 29 24.23 -15.72 3.29
N ILE A 30 23.69 -15.63 2.07
CA ILE A 30 24.43 -15.15 0.88
C ILE A 30 24.69 -13.64 0.93
N ILE A 31 23.89 -12.88 1.67
CA ILE A 31 23.92 -11.40 1.68
C ILE A 31 24.80 -10.80 2.79
N ILE A 32 25.43 -11.63 3.63
CA ILE A 32 26.27 -11.18 4.79
C ILE A 32 27.41 -10.21 4.46
N ASN A 33 27.68 -9.92 3.18
CA ASN A 33 28.79 -9.03 2.78
C ASN A 33 28.42 -7.60 2.32
N LEU A 34 27.18 -7.14 2.46
CA LEU A 34 26.76 -5.80 1.99
C LEU A 34 26.20 -4.97 3.16
N THR A 35 27.01 -4.05 3.66
CA THR A 35 26.84 -3.12 4.79
C THR A 35 25.42 -2.52 5.03
N ILE A 36 25.07 -1.39 5.15
CA ILE A 36 23.84 -0.69 5.60
C ILE A 36 22.48 -1.28 5.07
N HIS A 37 22.46 -1.88 3.89
CA HIS A 37 21.22 -2.46 3.27
C HIS A 37 20.73 -3.73 3.96
N LEU A 38 21.60 -4.42 4.71
CA LEU A 38 21.28 -5.63 5.46
C LEU A 38 20.29 -5.37 6.60
N ALA A 39 20.31 -4.19 7.20
CA ALA A 39 19.38 -3.83 8.27
C ALA A 39 17.92 -3.72 7.77
N SER A 40 17.70 -3.46 6.47
CA SER A 40 16.33 -3.44 5.91
C SER A 40 15.69 -4.82 5.86
N ILE A 41 16.46 -5.87 5.62
CA ILE A 41 15.95 -7.25 5.49
C ILE A 41 15.27 -7.70 6.79
N PRO A 42 15.92 -7.72 7.97
CA PRO A 42 15.27 -8.16 9.20
C PRO A 42 14.06 -7.26 9.55
N VAL A 43 14.13 -5.95 9.32
CA VAL A 43 13.01 -5.04 9.62
C VAL A 43 11.79 -5.38 8.79
N PHE A 44 11.92 -5.42 7.46
CA PHE A 44 10.78 -5.67 6.57
C PHE A 44 10.30 -7.12 6.62
N THR A 45 11.19 -8.08 6.88
CA THR A 45 10.80 -9.48 7.12
C THR A 45 10.02 -9.61 8.42
N SER A 46 10.42 -8.92 9.49
CA SER A 46 9.67 -8.91 10.75
C SER A 46 8.29 -8.27 10.58
N LEU A 47 8.19 -7.17 9.85
CA LEU A 47 6.90 -6.55 9.52
C LEU A 47 6.01 -7.50 8.71
N PHE A 48 6.56 -8.19 7.71
CA PHE A 48 5.84 -9.19 6.93
C PHE A 48 5.31 -10.33 7.81
N LEU A 49 6.15 -10.89 8.69
CA LEU A 49 5.74 -11.98 9.59
C LEU A 49 4.69 -11.51 10.59
N LEU A 50 4.87 -10.32 11.18
CA LEU A 50 3.91 -9.73 12.09
C LEU A 50 2.57 -9.46 11.40
N ALA A 51 2.58 -8.90 10.19
CA ALA A 51 1.38 -8.67 9.41
C ALA A 51 0.64 -9.96 9.08
N ASN A 52 1.36 -11.01 8.65
CA ASN A 52 0.74 -12.31 8.42
C ASN A 52 0.09 -12.86 9.71
N PHE A 53 0.78 -12.74 10.84
CA PHE A 53 0.22 -13.19 12.11
C PHE A 53 -1.01 -12.39 12.49
N THR A 54 -0.95 -11.06 12.49
CA THR A 54 -2.05 -10.21 12.96
C THR A 54 -3.26 -10.23 12.03
N LEU A 55 -3.08 -10.20 10.70
CA LEU A 55 -4.19 -10.15 9.77
C LEU A 55 -4.87 -11.52 9.59
N TRP A 56 -4.08 -12.55 9.31
CA TRP A 56 -4.63 -13.84 8.91
C TRP A 56 -5.03 -14.73 10.09
N THR A 57 -4.35 -14.63 11.23
CA THR A 57 -4.75 -15.40 12.43
C THR A 57 -6.15 -15.00 12.89
N HIS A 58 -6.49 -13.70 12.83
CA HIS A 58 -7.79 -13.22 13.23
C HIS A 58 -8.91 -13.68 12.29
N ILE A 59 -8.70 -13.59 10.97
CA ILE A 59 -9.72 -14.05 9.99
C ILE A 59 -9.89 -15.57 10.04
N ASN A 60 -8.79 -16.33 10.17
CA ASN A 60 -8.86 -17.77 10.22
C ASN A 60 -9.46 -18.32 11.53
N ALA A 61 -9.53 -17.50 12.57
CA ALA A 61 -10.18 -17.86 13.83
C ALA A 61 -11.71 -17.77 13.77
N LEU A 62 -12.27 -17.07 12.77
CA LEU A 62 -13.71 -16.91 12.62
C LEU A 62 -14.38 -18.22 12.21
N ASP A 63 -15.51 -18.50 12.84
CA ASP A 63 -16.35 -19.63 12.46
C ASP A 63 -17.23 -19.23 11.26
N ALA A 64 -16.90 -19.76 10.10
CA ALA A 64 -17.64 -19.51 8.87
C ALA A 64 -19.13 -19.93 8.95
N SER A 65 -19.50 -20.81 9.87
CA SER A 65 -20.90 -21.23 10.06
C SER A 65 -21.75 -20.19 10.78
N LYS A 66 -21.12 -19.21 11.43
CA LYS A 66 -21.78 -18.10 12.13
C LYS A 66 -21.82 -16.79 11.34
N ALA A 67 -21.35 -16.82 10.08
CA ALA A 67 -21.53 -15.69 9.19
C ALA A 67 -23.03 -15.39 9.07
N PRO A 68 -23.47 -14.12 9.26
CA PRO A 68 -24.77 -13.74 8.73
C PRO A 68 -24.74 -14.07 7.25
N ASP A 69 -25.83 -14.68 6.71
CA ASP A 69 -25.90 -15.13 5.33
C ASP A 69 -25.29 -14.06 4.42
N PRO A 70 -24.07 -14.27 3.90
CA PRO A 70 -23.51 -13.33 2.92
C PRO A 70 -24.44 -13.36 1.73
N PRO A 71 -24.64 -12.25 1.01
CA PRO A 71 -25.27 -12.32 -0.28
C PRO A 71 -24.57 -13.47 -1.03
N THR A 72 -25.36 -14.47 -1.44
CA THR A 72 -24.85 -15.76 -1.89
C THR A 72 -23.85 -15.58 -3.02
N CYS A 73 -22.57 -15.74 -2.66
CA CYS A 73 -21.53 -15.75 -3.67
C CYS A 73 -21.69 -17.01 -4.52
N PRO A 74 -21.61 -16.92 -5.86
CA PRO A 74 -21.75 -18.07 -6.74
C PRO A 74 -20.76 -19.17 -6.34
N SER A 75 -21.27 -20.37 -6.06
CA SER A 75 -20.43 -21.53 -5.77
C SER A 75 -20.00 -22.21 -7.07
N PRO A 76 -18.72 -22.51 -7.31
CA PRO A 76 -18.34 -23.42 -8.38
C PRO A 76 -18.79 -24.84 -8.02
N PRO A 77 -19.27 -25.69 -8.93
CA PRO A 77 -19.37 -25.56 -10.39
C PRO A 77 -20.77 -25.26 -10.93
N THR A 78 -21.72 -24.96 -10.07
CA THR A 78 -23.13 -24.78 -10.47
C THR A 78 -23.42 -23.31 -10.80
N TYR A 79 -23.00 -22.87 -11.98
CA TYR A 79 -23.45 -21.60 -12.59
C TYR A 79 -24.93 -21.70 -13.03
N THR A 80 -25.78 -22.29 -12.20
CA THR A 80 -27.22 -22.18 -12.38
C THR A 80 -27.63 -20.82 -11.83
N SER A 81 -28.13 -19.98 -12.71
CA SER A 81 -28.60 -18.64 -12.43
C SER A 81 -29.73 -18.66 -11.39
N SER A 82 -29.37 -18.57 -10.11
CA SER A 82 -30.35 -18.27 -9.07
C SER A 82 -30.72 -16.79 -9.18
N PRO A 83 -32.02 -16.45 -9.17
CA PRO A 83 -32.47 -15.07 -9.15
C PRO A 83 -31.91 -14.39 -7.91
N GLY A 84 -31.07 -13.33 -8.07
CA GLY A 84 -30.47 -12.57 -6.99
C GLY A 84 -28.94 -12.70 -6.83
N GLU A 85 -28.27 -13.57 -7.60
CA GLU A 85 -26.79 -13.63 -7.61
C GLU A 85 -26.20 -12.39 -8.28
N LEU A 86 -25.31 -11.72 -7.56
CA LEU A 86 -24.56 -10.58 -8.09
C LEU A 86 -23.44 -11.10 -9.01
N ARG A 87 -23.56 -10.82 -10.30
CA ARG A 87 -22.53 -11.09 -11.32
C ARG A 87 -21.85 -9.80 -11.72
N TYR A 88 -20.53 -9.75 -11.60
CA TYR A 88 -19.73 -8.56 -11.90
C TYR A 88 -19.09 -8.63 -13.29
N THR A 89 -18.54 -9.80 -13.66
CA THR A 89 -17.80 -10.00 -14.92
C THR A 89 -18.45 -11.07 -15.80
N GLY A 90 -19.29 -11.93 -15.25
CA GLY A 90 -19.83 -13.11 -15.91
C GLY A 90 -18.87 -14.29 -15.99
N LEU A 91 -17.69 -14.19 -15.36
CA LEU A 91 -16.68 -15.24 -15.27
C LEU A 91 -16.64 -15.81 -13.86
N ALA A 92 -16.64 -17.15 -13.72
CA ALA A 92 -16.75 -17.84 -12.43
C ALA A 92 -15.76 -17.39 -11.38
N VAL A 93 -14.46 -17.50 -11.70
CA VAL A 93 -13.39 -17.22 -10.75
C VAL A 93 -13.29 -15.73 -10.39
N PRO A 94 -13.30 -14.79 -11.35
CA PRO A 94 -13.34 -13.37 -11.03
C PRO A 94 -14.56 -12.97 -10.21
N ASP A 95 -15.76 -13.47 -10.54
CA ASP A 95 -16.98 -13.14 -9.83
C ASP A 95 -16.97 -13.65 -8.39
N GLN A 96 -16.41 -14.84 -8.15
CA GLN A 96 -16.23 -15.36 -6.80
C GLN A 96 -15.27 -14.50 -5.96
N ILE A 97 -14.13 -14.12 -6.53
CA ILE A 97 -13.17 -13.25 -5.86
C ILE A 97 -13.80 -11.88 -5.56
N LEU A 98 -14.42 -11.27 -6.54
CA LEU A 98 -15.08 -9.97 -6.39
C LEU A 98 -16.22 -10.03 -5.38
N CYS A 99 -17.02 -11.10 -5.37
CA CYS A 99 -18.09 -11.27 -4.38
C CYS A 99 -17.53 -11.25 -2.95
N VAL A 100 -16.47 -11.99 -2.67
CA VAL A 100 -15.83 -12.00 -1.35
C VAL A 100 -15.33 -10.61 -0.98
N LEU A 101 -14.62 -9.93 -1.88
CA LEU A 101 -14.06 -8.59 -1.62
C LEU A 101 -15.17 -7.53 -1.47
N VAL A 102 -16.19 -7.56 -2.31
CA VAL A 102 -17.31 -6.61 -2.22
C VAL A 102 -18.07 -6.79 -0.90
N ASN A 103 -18.33 -8.04 -0.50
CA ASN A 103 -18.99 -8.31 0.78
C ASN A 103 -18.14 -7.82 1.95
N PHE A 104 -16.83 -8.09 1.92
CA PHE A 104 -15.90 -7.62 2.94
C PHE A 104 -15.98 -6.09 3.09
N PHE A 105 -15.83 -5.34 2.00
CA PHE A 105 -15.88 -3.88 2.04
C PHE A 105 -17.29 -3.33 2.35
N THR A 106 -18.35 -3.97 1.85
CA THR A 106 -19.72 -3.57 2.16
C THR A 106 -20.00 -3.69 3.65
N VAL A 107 -19.67 -4.83 4.26
CA VAL A 107 -19.85 -5.07 5.70
C VAL A 107 -19.01 -4.09 6.50
N ALA A 108 -17.75 -3.91 6.14
CA ALA A 108 -16.83 -2.99 6.81
C ALA A 108 -17.31 -1.54 6.75
N LEU A 109 -17.78 -1.05 5.60
CA LEU A 109 -18.29 0.31 5.43
C LEU A 109 -19.64 0.58 6.11
N HIS A 110 -20.37 -0.46 6.50
CA HIS A 110 -21.60 -0.34 7.30
C HIS A 110 -21.36 -0.57 8.81
N SER A 111 -20.13 -0.95 9.20
CA SER A 111 -19.75 -1.16 10.59
C SER A 111 -19.59 0.16 11.37
N PRO A 112 -19.57 0.12 12.71
CA PRO A 112 -19.20 1.27 13.54
C PRO A 112 -17.78 1.82 13.21
N ALA A 113 -16.88 0.99 12.68
CA ALA A 113 -15.53 1.37 12.28
C ALA A 113 -15.47 2.13 10.94
N LYS A 114 -16.59 2.46 10.30
CA LYS A 114 -16.66 3.14 8.98
C LYS A 114 -15.73 4.36 8.87
N ALA A 115 -15.70 5.20 9.91
CA ALA A 115 -14.86 6.40 9.89
C ALA A 115 -13.37 6.05 9.80
N HIS A 116 -12.93 5.03 10.54
CA HIS A 116 -11.56 4.51 10.49
C HIS A 116 -11.21 3.94 9.11
N ILE A 117 -12.12 3.18 8.53
CA ILE A 117 -11.94 2.55 7.21
C ILE A 117 -11.84 3.61 6.11
N ILE A 118 -12.73 4.60 6.11
CA ILE A 118 -12.66 5.71 5.15
C ILE A 118 -11.36 6.48 5.32
N HIS A 119 -10.96 6.77 6.57
CA HIS A 119 -9.68 7.40 6.86
C HIS A 119 -8.53 6.58 6.24
N PHE A 120 -8.47 5.26 6.51
CA PHE A 120 -7.44 4.39 5.94
C PHE A 120 -7.41 4.43 4.41
N LEU A 121 -8.56 4.31 3.74
CA LEU A 121 -8.64 4.31 2.28
C LEU A 121 -8.15 5.63 1.66
N VAL A 122 -8.41 6.77 2.29
CA VAL A 122 -7.88 8.06 1.81
C VAL A 122 -6.36 8.13 1.97
N GLN A 123 -5.83 7.62 3.10
CA GLN A 123 -4.39 7.61 3.35
C GLN A 123 -3.65 6.59 2.45
N LEU A 124 -4.33 5.52 2.02
CA LEU A 124 -3.76 4.40 1.28
C LEU A 124 -3.05 4.84 -0.01
N LEU A 125 -3.56 5.89 -0.68
CA LEU A 125 -2.93 6.40 -1.90
C LEU A 125 -1.47 6.82 -1.66
N ALA A 126 -1.18 7.52 -0.56
CA ALA A 126 0.18 7.92 -0.21
C ALA A 126 1.09 6.71 0.10
N VAL A 127 0.50 5.62 0.58
CA VAL A 127 1.21 4.36 0.88
C VAL A 127 1.59 3.60 -0.40
N VAL A 128 0.69 3.54 -1.39
CA VAL A 128 0.91 2.77 -2.64
C VAL A 128 1.57 3.58 -3.76
N LEU A 129 1.57 4.91 -3.64
CA LEU A 129 2.15 5.82 -4.63
C LEU A 129 3.61 5.48 -5.02
N PRO A 130 4.49 5.07 -4.08
CA PRO A 130 5.87 4.68 -4.41
C PRO A 130 5.96 3.57 -5.45
N LEU A 131 5.03 2.62 -5.45
CA LEU A 131 5.03 1.52 -6.41
C LEU A 131 4.84 2.04 -7.85
N VAL A 132 4.02 3.07 -8.03
CA VAL A 132 3.79 3.73 -9.31
C VAL A 132 5.00 4.57 -9.71
N VAL A 133 5.54 5.35 -8.78
CA VAL A 133 6.66 6.27 -9.01
C VAL A 133 7.94 5.51 -9.34
N GLU A 134 8.31 4.51 -8.53
CA GLU A 134 9.55 3.76 -8.72
C GLU A 134 9.52 2.91 -10.00
N ARG A 135 8.35 2.33 -10.35
CA ARG A 135 8.17 1.69 -11.65
C ARG A 135 8.45 2.66 -12.80
N THR A 136 7.97 3.89 -12.69
CA THR A 136 8.13 4.92 -13.73
C THR A 136 9.59 5.31 -13.90
N ARG A 137 10.36 5.41 -12.81
CA ARG A 137 11.80 5.68 -12.82
C ARG A 137 12.59 4.54 -13.46
N ASP A 138 12.16 3.31 -13.24
CA ASP A 138 12.86 2.09 -13.65
C ASP A 138 12.50 1.61 -15.07
N ASN A 139 11.83 2.43 -15.86
CA ASN A 139 11.36 2.08 -17.20
C ASN A 139 10.50 0.80 -17.26
N GLY A 140 9.71 0.56 -16.23
CA GLY A 140 8.66 -0.47 -16.28
C GLY A 140 9.09 -1.88 -15.89
N SER A 141 10.04 -2.04 -14.94
CA SER A 141 10.31 -3.37 -14.39
C SER A 141 9.03 -4.04 -13.88
N MET A 142 8.77 -5.25 -14.37
CA MET A 142 7.61 -6.08 -13.98
C MET A 142 7.63 -6.42 -12.49
N LEU A 143 8.81 -6.60 -11.87
CA LEU A 143 8.96 -7.00 -10.46
C LEU A 143 8.43 -5.94 -9.48
N ILE A 144 8.51 -4.65 -9.86
CA ILE A 144 8.00 -3.53 -9.04
C ILE A 144 6.69 -3.00 -9.64
N SER A 145 6.06 -3.73 -10.54
CA SER A 145 4.83 -3.27 -11.18
C SER A 145 3.71 -3.16 -10.15
N HIS A 146 3.12 -1.96 -10.05
CA HIS A 146 1.92 -1.75 -9.24
C HIS A 146 0.78 -2.71 -9.63
N PHE A 147 0.72 -3.14 -10.89
CA PHE A 147 -0.19 -4.16 -11.35
C PHE A 147 -0.01 -5.50 -10.62
N VAL A 148 1.24 -6.01 -10.56
CA VAL A 148 1.54 -7.32 -9.94
C VAL A 148 1.43 -7.24 -8.42
N ILE A 149 2.12 -6.28 -7.81
CA ILE A 149 2.13 -6.08 -6.36
C ILE A 149 0.72 -5.70 -5.89
N GLY A 150 0.02 -4.87 -6.68
CA GLY A 150 -1.34 -4.45 -6.42
C GLY A 150 -2.33 -5.60 -6.40
N THR A 151 -2.22 -6.53 -7.35
CA THR A 151 -3.02 -7.76 -7.32
C THR A 151 -2.75 -8.57 -6.07
N ALA A 152 -1.48 -8.70 -5.69
CA ALA A 152 -1.10 -9.45 -4.50
C ALA A 152 -1.68 -8.83 -3.23
N TYR A 153 -1.58 -7.50 -3.06
CA TYR A 153 -2.09 -6.87 -1.84
C TYR A 153 -3.63 -6.80 -1.77
N GLN A 154 -4.32 -6.77 -2.91
CA GLN A 154 -5.79 -6.89 -2.92
C GLN A 154 -6.26 -8.28 -2.47
N LEU A 155 -5.47 -9.31 -2.72
CA LEU A 155 -5.82 -10.68 -2.35
C LEU A 155 -5.34 -11.09 -0.96
N LYS A 156 -4.29 -10.45 -0.44
CA LYS A 156 -3.62 -10.87 0.80
C LYS A 156 -3.60 -9.80 1.91
N GLY A 157 -4.06 -8.59 1.61
CA GLY A 157 -3.90 -7.42 2.47
C GLY A 157 -2.64 -6.63 2.14
N ALA A 158 -2.77 -5.32 2.14
CA ALA A 158 -1.67 -4.43 1.80
C ALA A 158 -0.56 -4.46 2.85
N GLY A 159 -0.92 -4.53 4.13
CA GLY A 159 0.05 -4.64 5.24
C GLY A 159 0.92 -5.90 5.18
N VAL A 160 0.43 -6.98 4.56
CA VAL A 160 1.20 -8.21 4.35
C VAL A 160 2.18 -8.06 3.18
N VAL A 161 1.72 -7.51 2.06
CA VAL A 161 2.49 -7.51 0.80
C VAL A 161 3.49 -6.34 0.72
N LEU A 162 3.11 -5.18 1.25
CA LEU A 162 3.94 -3.97 1.14
C LEU A 162 5.33 -4.10 1.79
N PRO A 163 5.54 -4.78 2.94
CA PRO A 163 6.88 -4.99 3.46
C PRO A 163 7.84 -5.60 2.43
N LEU A 164 7.41 -6.63 1.72
CA LEU A 164 8.21 -7.26 0.68
C LEU A 164 8.40 -6.34 -0.54
N ALA A 165 7.36 -5.61 -0.92
CA ALA A 165 7.43 -4.65 -2.02
C ALA A 165 8.44 -3.53 -1.74
N TYR A 166 8.39 -2.93 -0.55
CA TYR A 166 9.35 -1.90 -0.13
C TYR A 166 10.78 -2.44 -0.03
N LEU A 167 10.95 -3.66 0.50
CA LEU A 167 12.26 -4.32 0.53
C LEU A 167 12.84 -4.47 -0.88
N LEU A 168 12.05 -4.90 -1.86
CA LEU A 168 12.47 -5.02 -3.26
C LEU A 168 12.85 -3.65 -3.86
N ILE A 169 12.08 -2.61 -3.58
CA ILE A 169 12.38 -1.25 -4.05
C ILE A 169 13.70 -0.75 -3.44
N ILE A 170 13.89 -0.92 -2.13
CA ILE A 170 15.11 -0.51 -1.42
C ILE A 170 16.32 -1.25 -2.00
N TRP A 171 16.24 -2.56 -2.10
CA TRP A 171 17.33 -3.38 -2.62
C TRP A 171 17.70 -2.99 -4.06
N ARG A 172 16.70 -2.81 -4.92
CA ARG A 172 16.93 -2.38 -6.29
C ARG A 172 17.56 -1.00 -6.38
N THR A 173 17.05 -0.03 -5.63
CA THR A 173 17.60 1.34 -5.58
C THR A 173 19.06 1.32 -5.14
N ALA A 174 19.39 0.52 -4.13
CA ALA A 174 20.74 0.35 -3.62
C ALA A 174 21.68 -0.30 -4.67
N SER A 175 21.23 -1.36 -5.35
CA SER A 175 21.99 -2.08 -6.36
C SER A 175 22.33 -1.19 -7.57
N VAL A 176 21.36 -0.38 -8.02
CA VAL A 176 21.55 0.57 -9.13
C VAL A 176 22.58 1.64 -8.75
N ARG A 177 22.52 2.16 -7.52
CA ARG A 177 23.50 3.14 -7.01
C ARG A 177 24.90 2.55 -6.99
N GLY A 178 25.06 1.30 -6.55
CA GLY A 178 26.36 0.60 -6.48
C GLY A 178 26.98 0.31 -7.85
N SER A 179 26.15 0.13 -8.88
CA SER A 179 26.60 -0.17 -10.26
C SER A 179 27.03 1.07 -11.07
N GLY A 180 26.91 2.29 -10.49
CA GLY A 180 27.19 3.54 -11.21
C GLY A 180 26.21 3.86 -12.35
N THR A 181 25.18 3.05 -12.54
CA THR A 181 24.16 3.31 -13.54
C THR A 181 23.17 4.35 -13.03
N LYS A 182 22.86 5.35 -13.85
CA LYS A 182 21.93 6.45 -13.47
C LYS A 182 20.44 6.06 -13.53
N ARG A 183 20.12 4.85 -13.99
CA ARG A 183 18.74 4.35 -14.08
C ARG A 183 18.18 4.09 -12.67
N GLY A 184 16.93 4.48 -12.42
CA GLY A 184 16.24 4.24 -11.16
C GLY A 184 16.53 5.27 -10.05
N THR A 185 17.57 6.11 -10.19
CA THR A 185 17.86 7.21 -9.25
C THR A 185 17.68 8.58 -9.88
N ALA A 186 17.28 8.66 -11.14
CA ALA A 186 17.02 9.93 -11.81
C ALA A 186 15.73 10.57 -11.27
N PRO A 187 15.70 11.91 -11.09
CA PRO A 187 14.47 12.63 -10.79
C PRO A 187 13.50 12.54 -11.97
N LEU A 188 12.19 12.74 -11.69
CA LEU A 188 11.13 12.57 -12.70
C LEU A 188 11.24 13.60 -13.83
N THR A 189 10.99 13.14 -15.06
CA THR A 189 10.73 14.02 -16.20
C THR A 189 9.28 14.52 -16.17
N GLN A 190 8.99 15.59 -16.92
CA GLN A 190 7.64 16.16 -16.99
C GLN A 190 6.60 15.11 -17.40
N ARG A 191 6.86 14.36 -18.46
CA ARG A 191 5.95 13.30 -18.95
C ARG A 191 5.72 12.18 -17.94
N GLN A 192 6.74 11.81 -17.17
CA GLN A 192 6.61 10.83 -16.09
C GLN A 192 5.71 11.36 -14.97
N ALA A 193 5.90 12.60 -14.54
CA ALA A 193 5.07 13.23 -13.52
C ALA A 193 3.60 13.36 -13.97
N GLU A 194 3.35 13.73 -15.21
CA GLU A 194 2.02 13.77 -15.80
C GLU A 194 1.36 12.40 -15.85
N SER A 195 2.09 11.37 -16.25
CA SER A 195 1.57 9.99 -16.28
C SER A 195 1.17 9.50 -14.89
N ILE A 196 1.93 9.86 -13.84
CA ILE A 196 1.61 9.55 -12.45
C ILE A 196 0.34 10.28 -12.03
N LEU A 197 0.21 11.56 -12.33
CA LEU A 197 -0.98 12.36 -12.01
C LEU A 197 -2.24 11.77 -12.67
N VAL A 198 -2.18 11.42 -13.95
CA VAL A 198 -3.30 10.78 -14.67
C VAL A 198 -3.66 9.43 -14.05
N SER A 199 -2.65 8.64 -13.70
CA SER A 199 -2.83 7.35 -13.00
C SER A 199 -3.57 7.53 -11.68
N ILE A 200 -3.19 8.51 -10.87
CA ILE A 200 -3.84 8.83 -9.59
C ILE A 200 -5.30 9.25 -9.82
N LEU A 201 -5.53 10.20 -10.71
CA LEU A 201 -6.86 10.79 -10.90
C LEU A 201 -7.85 9.78 -11.47
N LEU A 202 -7.49 9.08 -12.55
CA LEU A 202 -8.39 8.18 -13.25
C LEU A 202 -8.38 6.76 -12.70
N GLY A 203 -7.23 6.30 -12.20
CA GLY A 203 -7.07 4.92 -11.71
C GLY A 203 -7.47 4.73 -10.25
N PHE A 204 -7.38 5.77 -9.41
CA PHE A 204 -7.68 5.67 -7.98
C PHE A 204 -8.76 6.65 -7.53
N VAL A 205 -8.56 7.96 -7.72
CA VAL A 205 -9.45 8.99 -7.13
C VAL A 205 -10.87 8.88 -7.68
N LEU A 206 -11.02 8.83 -9.00
CA LEU A 206 -12.33 8.75 -9.64
C LEU A 206 -13.13 7.51 -9.19
N PRO A 207 -12.60 6.27 -9.28
CA PRO A 207 -13.32 5.09 -8.78
C PRO A 207 -13.62 5.17 -7.27
N SER A 208 -12.69 5.71 -6.46
CA SER A 208 -12.88 5.85 -5.00
C SER A 208 -14.02 6.81 -4.67
N VAL A 209 -14.09 7.97 -5.33
CA VAL A 209 -15.16 8.95 -5.12
C VAL A 209 -16.52 8.35 -5.51
N VAL A 210 -16.61 7.72 -6.68
CA VAL A 210 -17.87 7.09 -7.13
C VAL A 210 -18.31 6.01 -6.15
N THR A 211 -17.39 5.16 -5.68
CA THR A 211 -17.68 4.13 -4.69
C THR A 211 -18.15 4.72 -3.37
N ALA A 212 -17.47 5.76 -2.87
CA ALA A 212 -17.81 6.39 -1.60
C ALA A 212 -19.17 7.10 -1.62
N VAL A 213 -19.54 7.69 -2.76
CA VAL A 213 -20.83 8.39 -2.90
C VAL A 213 -21.99 7.41 -3.12
N THR A 214 -21.79 6.36 -3.90
CA THR A 214 -22.88 5.46 -4.28
C THR A 214 -23.08 4.30 -3.32
N LEU A 215 -22.00 3.81 -2.67
CA LEU A 215 -21.96 2.59 -1.84
C LEU A 215 -22.59 1.38 -2.56
N ASN A 216 -22.62 1.41 -3.89
CA ASN A 216 -23.24 0.38 -4.72
C ASN A 216 -22.24 -0.78 -4.91
N PRO A 217 -22.67 -2.05 -4.75
CA PRO A 217 -21.80 -3.22 -4.89
C PRO A 217 -21.03 -3.30 -6.23
N TYR A 218 -21.66 -2.86 -7.33
CA TYR A 218 -20.99 -2.84 -8.64
C TYR A 218 -19.84 -1.82 -8.71
N TRP A 219 -20.01 -0.65 -8.07
CA TRP A 219 -18.93 0.34 -7.98
C TRP A 219 -17.83 -0.09 -7.02
N ILE A 220 -18.19 -0.78 -5.92
CA ILE A 220 -17.20 -1.41 -5.03
C ILE A 220 -16.42 -2.48 -5.81
N ALA A 221 -17.08 -3.31 -6.62
CA ALA A 221 -16.42 -4.32 -7.47
C ALA A 221 -15.48 -3.68 -8.51
N LEU A 222 -15.93 -2.60 -9.16
CA LEU A 222 -15.11 -1.86 -10.13
C LEU A 222 -13.90 -1.18 -9.46
N TRP A 223 -14.04 -0.74 -8.22
CA TRP A 223 -12.96 -0.13 -7.46
C TRP A 223 -11.88 -1.15 -7.04
N GLN A 224 -12.25 -2.41 -6.77
CA GLN A 224 -11.29 -3.42 -6.30
C GLN A 224 -10.02 -3.52 -7.16
N PRO A 225 -10.07 -3.57 -8.49
CA PRO A 225 -8.86 -3.62 -9.30
C PRO A 225 -8.22 -2.24 -9.54
N PHE A 226 -8.33 -1.27 -8.59
CA PHE A 226 -7.70 0.06 -8.76
C PHE A 226 -6.20 0.01 -9.08
N PRO A 227 -5.40 -0.96 -8.62
CA PRO A 227 -4.00 -1.06 -9.04
C PRO A 227 -3.84 -1.31 -10.54
N TRP A 228 -4.82 -2.02 -11.14
CA TRP A 228 -4.86 -2.25 -12.57
C TRP A 228 -5.23 -0.96 -13.30
N TRP A 229 -6.27 -0.26 -12.82
CA TRP A 229 -6.67 1.02 -13.41
C TRP A 229 -5.54 2.03 -13.38
N MET A 230 -4.83 2.15 -12.27
CA MET A 230 -3.66 3.01 -12.16
C MET A 230 -2.57 2.61 -13.16
N SER A 231 -2.30 1.33 -13.30
CA SER A 231 -1.27 0.83 -14.23
C SER A 231 -1.67 1.01 -15.69
N VAL A 232 -2.94 0.75 -16.04
CA VAL A 232 -3.45 0.88 -17.41
C VAL A 232 -3.53 2.34 -17.82
N THR A 233 -4.07 3.22 -16.99
CA THR A 233 -4.17 4.66 -17.30
C THR A 233 -2.79 5.28 -17.46
N GLN A 234 -1.82 4.90 -16.62
CA GLN A 234 -0.42 5.32 -16.77
C GLN A 234 0.19 4.84 -18.09
N ALA A 235 0.01 3.55 -18.42
CA ALA A 235 0.52 2.98 -19.65
C ALA A 235 -0.11 3.63 -20.88
N LEU A 236 -1.42 3.83 -20.88
CA LEU A 236 -2.14 4.52 -21.97
C LEU A 236 -1.62 5.94 -22.16
N TYR A 237 -1.43 6.70 -21.07
CA TYR A 237 -0.84 8.02 -21.16
C TYR A 237 0.56 7.99 -21.82
N LEU A 238 1.42 7.08 -21.36
CA LEU A 238 2.79 6.93 -21.87
C LEU A 238 2.83 6.41 -23.33
N LEU A 239 1.80 5.72 -23.79
CA LEU A 239 1.68 5.26 -25.19
C LEU A 239 1.12 6.32 -26.12
N THR A 240 0.12 7.08 -25.67
CA THR A 240 -0.62 8.04 -26.50
C THR A 240 0.01 9.43 -26.55
N VAL A 241 0.65 9.88 -25.45
CA VAL A 241 1.33 11.18 -25.41
C VAL A 241 2.75 11.04 -25.96
N PRO A 242 3.11 11.72 -27.04
CA PRO A 242 4.44 11.62 -27.62
C PRO A 242 5.54 12.04 -26.63
N SER A 243 6.68 11.37 -26.70
CA SER A 243 7.86 11.79 -25.96
C SER A 243 8.37 13.12 -26.51
N PRO A 244 8.62 14.14 -25.65
CA PRO A 244 9.21 15.38 -26.11
C PRO A 244 10.60 15.08 -26.71
N PRO A 245 11.05 15.88 -27.71
CA PRO A 245 12.39 15.75 -28.25
C PRO A 245 13.46 15.78 -27.14
N SER A 246 14.53 15.03 -27.27
CA SER A 246 15.60 14.95 -26.27
C SER A 246 16.26 16.30 -25.97
N SER A 247 16.22 17.25 -26.90
CA SER A 247 16.66 18.62 -26.75
C SER A 247 15.71 19.51 -25.92
N SER A 248 14.44 19.07 -25.72
CA SER A 248 13.45 19.83 -24.96
C SER A 248 13.80 19.89 -23.46
N PRO A 249 13.58 21.04 -22.80
CA PRO A 249 13.70 21.15 -21.35
C PRO A 249 12.81 20.14 -20.57
N SER A 250 11.63 19.80 -21.11
CA SER A 250 10.68 18.87 -20.50
C SER A 250 11.14 17.39 -20.53
N SER A 251 12.09 17.04 -21.39
CA SER A 251 12.69 15.69 -21.43
C SER A 251 13.80 15.50 -20.38
N LYS A 252 14.30 16.58 -19.79
CA LYS A 252 15.41 16.51 -18.82
C LYS A 252 14.94 15.92 -17.48
N PRO A 253 15.77 15.09 -16.84
CA PRO A 253 15.52 14.64 -15.46
C PRO A 253 15.35 15.85 -14.52
N GLY A 254 14.33 15.79 -13.68
CA GLY A 254 13.94 16.87 -12.76
C GLY A 254 12.95 17.88 -13.32
N SER A 255 12.64 17.87 -14.62
CA SER A 255 11.64 18.78 -15.19
C SER A 255 10.22 18.53 -14.62
N GLY A 256 9.89 17.31 -14.21
CA GLY A 256 8.61 16.94 -13.63
C GLY A 256 8.49 17.12 -12.12
N SER A 257 9.59 17.47 -11.44
CA SER A 257 9.62 17.52 -9.97
C SER A 257 8.66 18.56 -9.38
N ALA A 258 8.45 19.69 -10.05
CA ALA A 258 7.50 20.72 -9.61
C ALA A 258 6.05 20.20 -9.66
N LEU A 259 5.65 19.56 -10.76
CA LEU A 259 4.32 18.97 -10.91
C LEU A 259 4.11 17.84 -9.91
N PHE A 260 5.10 16.95 -9.75
CA PHE A 260 5.02 15.85 -8.79
C PHE A 260 4.86 16.37 -7.36
N LYS A 261 5.65 17.37 -6.95
CA LYS A 261 5.51 17.97 -5.61
C LYS A 261 4.15 18.66 -5.43
N SER A 262 3.65 19.36 -6.45
CA SER A 262 2.29 19.93 -6.41
C SER A 262 1.23 18.84 -6.20
N THR A 263 1.37 17.72 -6.89
CA THR A 263 0.50 16.53 -6.68
C THR A 263 0.60 16.02 -5.24
N LEU A 264 1.81 15.89 -4.69
CA LEU A 264 2.01 15.47 -3.30
C LEU A 264 1.41 16.44 -2.29
N TYR A 265 1.50 17.77 -2.52
CA TYR A 265 0.86 18.77 -1.66
C TYR A 265 -0.66 18.66 -1.68
N THR A 266 -1.26 18.45 -2.86
CA THR A 266 -2.71 18.22 -2.98
C THR A 266 -3.14 16.97 -2.24
N LEU A 267 -2.42 15.85 -2.40
CA LEU A 267 -2.68 14.61 -1.69
C LEU A 267 -2.47 14.75 -0.18
N SER A 268 -1.42 15.45 0.23
CA SER A 268 -1.14 15.75 1.65
C SER A 268 -2.29 16.53 2.28
N THR A 269 -2.80 17.54 1.58
CA THR A 269 -3.93 18.34 2.06
C THR A 269 -5.20 17.49 2.18
N ALA A 270 -5.51 16.69 1.17
CA ALA A 270 -6.67 15.79 1.22
C ALA A 270 -6.55 14.76 2.37
N ALA A 271 -5.36 14.18 2.56
CA ALA A 271 -5.06 13.26 3.64
C ALA A 271 -5.20 13.93 5.01
N ALA A 272 -4.72 15.17 5.17
CA ALA A 272 -4.83 15.93 6.41
C ALA A 272 -6.28 16.28 6.74
N ILE A 273 -7.08 16.71 5.76
CA ILE A 273 -8.51 16.95 5.95
C ILE A 273 -9.22 15.68 6.41
N ALA A 274 -8.99 14.55 5.74
CA ALA A 274 -9.57 13.27 6.13
C ALA A 274 -9.14 12.85 7.55
N HIS A 275 -7.88 13.12 7.93
CA HIS A 275 -7.37 12.84 9.27
C HIS A 275 -8.08 13.71 10.33
N TRP A 276 -8.25 15.00 10.09
CA TRP A 276 -8.96 15.88 11.01
C TRP A 276 -10.44 15.53 11.16
N VAL A 277 -11.10 15.15 10.04
CA VAL A 277 -12.48 14.64 10.11
C VAL A 277 -12.54 13.35 10.94
N PHE A 278 -11.59 12.45 10.75
CA PHE A 278 -11.51 11.22 11.56
C PHE A 278 -11.27 11.53 13.04
N LEU A 279 -10.32 12.40 13.38
CA LEU A 279 -10.06 12.82 14.76
C LEU A 279 -11.29 13.48 15.39
N TYR A 280 -12.01 14.32 14.64
CA TYR A 280 -13.27 14.91 15.12
C TYR A 280 -14.27 13.82 15.52
N HIS A 281 -14.46 12.79 14.69
CA HIS A 281 -15.33 11.66 15.01
C HIS A 281 -14.87 10.90 16.26
N VAL A 282 -13.57 10.68 16.40
CA VAL A 282 -13.01 10.00 17.57
C VAL A 282 -13.24 10.80 18.83
N PHE A 283 -12.91 12.11 18.82
CA PHE A 283 -13.05 12.97 20.00
C PHE A 283 -14.49 13.29 20.41
N THR A 284 -15.43 13.22 19.48
CA THR A 284 -16.87 13.42 19.76
C THR A 284 -17.60 12.12 20.05
N ALA A 285 -16.94 10.97 19.94
CA ALA A 285 -17.56 9.69 20.28
C ALA A 285 -17.87 9.59 21.79
N PRO A 286 -19.05 9.10 22.20
CA PRO A 286 -19.38 8.95 23.60
C PRO A 286 -18.44 8.03 24.40
N SER A 287 -17.77 7.12 23.69
CA SER A 287 -16.77 6.20 24.27
C SER A 287 -15.38 6.81 24.43
N PHE A 288 -15.17 8.05 23.95
CA PHE A 288 -13.87 8.70 24.04
C PHE A 288 -13.51 9.04 25.49
N SER A 289 -12.30 8.66 25.89
CA SER A 289 -11.73 9.06 27.17
C SER A 289 -10.24 9.41 26.99
N LEU A 290 -9.79 10.46 27.67
CA LEU A 290 -8.36 10.85 27.63
C LEU A 290 -7.43 9.73 28.12
N PRO A 291 -7.76 8.94 29.17
CA PRO A 291 -6.97 7.78 29.57
C PRO A 291 -6.80 6.74 28.45
N SER A 292 -7.79 6.54 27.58
CA SER A 292 -7.70 5.57 26.48
C SER A 292 -6.64 5.96 25.44
N LEU A 293 -6.38 7.24 25.24
CA LEU A 293 -5.27 7.72 24.40
C LEU A 293 -3.91 7.40 25.01
N LEU A 294 -3.77 7.60 26.32
CA LEU A 294 -2.49 7.39 27.02
C LEU A 294 -2.15 5.91 27.18
N THR A 295 -3.15 5.04 27.24
CA THR A 295 -2.96 3.58 27.37
C THR A 295 -2.77 2.86 26.05
N PHE A 296 -2.67 3.59 24.92
CA PHE A 296 -2.59 3.00 23.57
C PHE A 296 -3.76 2.05 23.23
N SER A 297 -4.89 2.18 23.93
CA SER A 297 -6.08 1.34 23.68
C SER A 297 -6.72 1.57 22.29
N TRP A 298 -6.24 2.57 21.56
CA TRP A 298 -6.56 2.82 20.15
C TRP A 298 -5.80 1.94 19.16
N LEU A 299 -4.74 1.24 19.63
CA LEU A 299 -4.10 0.21 18.81
C LEU A 299 -4.98 -1.03 18.76
N PRO A 300 -5.10 -1.69 17.61
CA PRO A 300 -5.87 -2.90 17.52
C PRO A 300 -5.31 -3.97 18.47
N SER A 301 -6.21 -4.75 19.08
CA SER A 301 -5.82 -5.81 20.00
C SER A 301 -4.98 -6.88 19.29
N LEU A 302 -3.93 -7.36 19.95
CA LEU A 302 -3.16 -8.54 19.50
C LEU A 302 -3.83 -9.86 19.89
N SER A 303 -4.87 -9.82 20.74
CA SER A 303 -5.61 -11.02 21.14
C SER A 303 -6.42 -11.56 19.96
N ILE A 304 -6.39 -12.87 19.77
CA ILE A 304 -7.24 -13.54 18.78
C ILE A 304 -8.69 -13.35 19.19
N PRO A 305 -9.57 -12.81 18.32
CA PRO A 305 -10.96 -12.61 18.67
C PRO A 305 -11.65 -13.95 18.97
N PRO A 306 -12.62 -13.97 19.87
CA PRO A 306 -13.45 -15.15 20.10
C PRO A 306 -14.10 -15.63 18.80
N ARG A 307 -14.33 -16.94 18.68
CA ARG A 307 -14.93 -17.55 17.48
C ARG A 307 -16.34 -17.05 17.15
N ASP A 308 -17.02 -16.47 18.13
CA ASP A 308 -18.35 -15.89 18.04
C ASP A 308 -18.34 -14.37 17.75
N THR A 309 -17.16 -13.80 17.46
CA THR A 309 -17.04 -12.40 17.06
C THR A 309 -17.86 -12.12 15.78
N PRO A 310 -18.67 -11.06 15.74
CA PRO A 310 -19.39 -10.67 14.53
C PRO A 310 -18.42 -10.40 13.38
N HIS A 311 -18.78 -10.83 12.15
CA HIS A 311 -17.91 -10.66 10.97
C HIS A 311 -17.57 -9.20 10.70
N ALA A 312 -18.48 -8.26 10.98
CA ALA A 312 -18.24 -6.84 10.83
C ALA A 312 -17.07 -6.35 11.70
N ASP A 313 -17.03 -6.80 12.96
CA ASP A 313 -15.97 -6.42 13.89
C ASP A 313 -14.64 -7.06 13.53
N ALA A 314 -14.67 -8.30 13.04
CA ALA A 314 -13.47 -9.00 12.59
C ALA A 314 -12.89 -8.38 11.31
N PHE A 315 -13.72 -7.96 10.36
CA PHE A 315 -13.29 -7.27 9.15
C PHE A 315 -12.77 -5.86 9.47
N ALA A 316 -13.42 -5.15 10.41
CA ALA A 316 -12.92 -3.87 10.90
C ALA A 316 -11.54 -4.03 11.53
N HIS A 317 -11.37 -5.01 12.42
CA HIS A 317 -10.10 -5.32 13.06
C HIS A 317 -8.99 -5.72 12.07
N PHE A 318 -9.32 -6.50 11.03
CA PHE A 318 -8.39 -6.79 9.94
C PHE A 318 -7.92 -5.50 9.26
N LEU A 319 -8.84 -4.59 8.90
CA LEU A 319 -8.48 -3.34 8.22
C LEU A 319 -7.69 -2.38 9.12
N GLU A 320 -7.94 -2.41 10.43
CA GLU A 320 -7.16 -1.64 11.42
C GLU A 320 -5.70 -2.11 11.45
N TRP A 321 -5.46 -3.43 11.54
CA TRP A 321 -4.11 -3.98 11.47
C TRP A 321 -3.47 -3.78 10.09
N ASP A 322 -4.25 -3.92 9.02
CA ASP A 322 -3.77 -3.65 7.65
C ASP A 322 -3.27 -2.21 7.54
N ALA A 323 -4.01 -1.23 8.08
CA ALA A 323 -3.62 0.17 8.13
C ALA A 323 -2.33 0.39 8.93
N VAL A 324 -2.22 -0.18 10.14
CA VAL A 324 -1.01 -0.05 10.99
C VAL A 324 0.22 -0.58 10.27
N MET A 325 0.12 -1.79 9.66
CA MET A 325 1.23 -2.40 8.94
C MET A 325 1.60 -1.64 7.67
N CYS A 326 0.60 -1.12 6.94
CA CYS A 326 0.81 -0.26 5.77
C CYS A 326 1.57 1.01 6.13
N TYR A 327 1.15 1.72 7.19
CA TYR A 327 1.79 2.97 7.58
C TYR A 327 3.20 2.76 8.12
N ALA A 328 3.40 1.75 8.98
CA ALA A 328 4.72 1.41 9.51
C ALA A 328 5.69 1.06 8.37
N THR A 329 5.25 0.22 7.44
CA THR A 329 6.05 -0.18 6.27
C THR A 329 6.38 0.99 5.37
N ALA A 330 5.39 1.79 5.00
CA ALA A 330 5.58 2.92 4.09
C ALA A 330 6.45 4.01 4.72
N PHE A 331 6.30 4.27 6.01
CA PHE A 331 7.12 5.22 6.76
C PHE A 331 8.58 4.80 6.80
N LEU A 332 8.86 3.59 7.24
CA LEU A 332 10.23 3.05 7.29
C LEU A 332 10.85 2.97 5.90
N GLY A 333 10.08 2.52 4.91
CA GLY A 333 10.52 2.43 3.53
C GLY A 333 10.85 3.79 2.91
N ALA A 334 10.01 4.80 3.17
CA ALA A 334 10.24 6.16 2.69
C ALA A 334 11.47 6.80 3.33
N LEU A 335 11.68 6.61 4.64
CA LEU A 335 12.89 7.07 5.33
C LEU A 335 14.15 6.42 4.74
N TRP A 336 14.12 5.12 4.49
CA TRP A 336 15.23 4.38 3.91
C TRP A 336 15.57 4.86 2.50
N LEU A 337 14.54 5.03 1.67
CA LEU A 337 14.69 5.51 0.29
C LEU A 337 15.12 6.98 0.23
N LEU A 338 14.74 7.80 1.22
CA LEU A 338 15.22 9.17 1.36
C LEU A 338 16.72 9.20 1.70
N ASP A 339 17.15 8.37 2.66
CA ASP A 339 18.58 8.27 3.02
C ASP A 339 19.42 7.80 1.82
N LEU A 340 18.91 6.80 1.06
CA LEU A 340 19.53 6.37 -0.19
C LEU A 340 19.61 7.47 -1.27
N ALA A 341 18.71 8.45 -1.27
CA ALA A 341 18.74 9.56 -2.23
C ALA A 341 19.75 10.66 -1.86
N ARG A 342 20.12 10.75 -0.59
CA ARG A 342 21.03 11.79 -0.07
C ARG A 342 22.48 11.54 -0.47
N THR A 343 23.20 12.62 -0.73
CA THR A 343 24.64 12.57 -1.03
C THR A 343 25.52 12.53 0.22
N LYS A 344 24.97 12.92 1.37
CA LYS A 344 25.68 12.94 2.66
C LYS A 344 24.95 12.06 3.66
N THR A 345 25.72 11.32 4.46
CA THR A 345 25.18 10.53 5.58
C THR A 345 24.64 11.44 6.67
N THR A 346 23.44 11.15 7.14
CA THR A 346 22.84 11.86 8.28
C THR A 346 23.44 11.32 9.58
N SER A 347 23.82 12.20 10.51
CA SER A 347 24.23 11.75 11.85
C SER A 347 23.09 11.07 12.58
N VAL A 348 23.40 10.17 13.52
CA VAL A 348 22.36 9.47 14.32
C VAL A 348 21.40 10.45 14.99
N GLY A 349 21.92 11.53 15.61
CA GLY A 349 21.08 12.56 16.23
C GLY A 349 20.21 13.31 15.23
N GLY A 350 20.74 13.60 14.03
CA GLY A 350 19.98 14.19 12.93
C GLY A 350 18.86 13.27 12.46
N TRP A 351 19.15 11.97 12.31
CA TRP A 351 18.18 10.96 11.94
C TRP A 351 17.05 10.81 12.97
N VAL A 352 17.39 10.75 14.26
CA VAL A 352 16.38 10.69 15.34
C VAL A 352 15.48 11.92 15.31
N LYS A 353 16.03 13.12 15.18
CA LYS A 353 15.25 14.37 15.08
C LYS A 353 14.31 14.34 13.87
N GLU A 354 14.77 13.84 12.74
CA GLU A 354 13.96 13.70 11.53
C GLU A 354 12.80 12.73 11.72
N VAL A 355 13.06 11.53 12.26
CA VAL A 355 12.04 10.53 12.56
C VAL A 355 10.98 11.10 13.50
N LEU A 356 11.38 11.72 14.61
CA LEU A 356 10.46 12.33 15.56
C LEU A 356 9.65 13.47 14.94
N GLY A 357 10.27 14.32 14.12
CA GLY A 357 9.58 15.38 13.37
C GLY A 357 8.53 14.80 12.40
N LYS A 358 8.84 13.71 11.71
CA LYS A 358 7.88 13.05 10.80
C LYS A 358 6.75 12.37 11.56
N ILE A 359 7.04 11.69 12.67
CA ILE A 359 6.00 11.13 13.55
C ILE A 359 5.05 12.24 14.02
N PHE A 360 5.59 13.39 14.43
CA PHE A 360 4.76 14.54 14.81
C PHE A 360 3.84 15.00 13.68
N VAL A 361 4.36 15.12 12.44
CA VAL A 361 3.52 15.41 11.26
C VAL A 361 2.45 14.33 11.07
N GLY A 362 2.80 13.06 11.23
CA GLY A 362 1.86 11.93 11.12
C GLY A 362 0.72 12.00 12.15
N VAL A 363 1.03 12.40 13.38
CA VAL A 363 0.04 12.57 14.45
C VAL A 363 -0.87 13.79 14.19
N VAL A 364 -0.30 14.90 13.71
CA VAL A 364 -1.04 16.15 13.53
C VAL A 364 -1.81 16.20 12.21
N ALA A 365 -1.19 15.76 11.11
CA ALA A 365 -1.75 15.88 9.74
C ALA A 365 -2.11 14.53 9.11
N GLY A 366 -1.88 13.44 9.81
CA GLY A 366 -2.16 12.09 9.34
C GLY A 366 -1.00 11.41 8.61
N PRO A 367 -1.00 10.07 8.58
CA PRO A 367 0.08 9.27 8.01
C PRO A 367 0.30 9.52 6.52
N GLY A 368 -0.75 9.75 5.74
CA GLY A 368 -0.62 10.07 4.30
C GLY A 368 0.05 11.43 4.06
N ALA A 369 -0.27 12.44 4.86
CA ALA A 369 0.40 13.74 4.77
C ALA A 369 1.89 13.62 5.12
N MET A 370 2.23 12.89 6.17
CA MET A 370 3.60 12.57 6.54
C MET A 370 4.36 11.89 5.39
N LEU A 371 3.76 10.88 4.78
CA LEU A 371 4.36 10.14 3.66
C LEU A 371 4.58 11.06 2.44
N CYS A 372 3.60 11.89 2.10
CA CYS A 372 3.74 12.86 1.00
C CYS A 372 4.92 13.82 1.23
N THR A 373 5.15 14.27 2.48
CA THR A 373 6.32 15.13 2.77
C THR A 373 7.63 14.38 2.56
N LEU A 374 7.73 13.12 3.00
CA LEU A 374 8.93 12.28 2.79
C LEU A 374 9.22 12.05 1.30
N TRP A 375 8.18 11.81 0.49
CA TRP A 375 8.33 11.64 -0.95
C TRP A 375 8.76 12.93 -1.65
N GLY A 376 8.27 14.08 -1.20
CA GLY A 376 8.71 15.39 -1.70
C GLY A 376 10.19 15.66 -1.39
N GLU A 377 10.62 15.39 -0.16
CA GLU A 377 12.02 15.53 0.24
C GLU A 377 12.95 14.57 -0.51
N ARG A 378 12.48 13.33 -0.77
CA ARG A 378 13.22 12.39 -1.59
C ARG A 378 13.41 12.87 -3.03
N GLU A 379 12.36 13.43 -3.64
CA GLU A 379 12.46 14.01 -4.98
C GLU A 379 13.46 15.17 -5.02
N ASP A 380 13.43 16.05 -4.01
CA ASP A 380 14.41 17.13 -3.91
C ASP A 380 15.84 16.60 -3.75
N ALA A 381 16.05 15.58 -2.92
CA ALA A 381 17.36 14.94 -2.76
C ALA A 381 17.88 14.35 -4.09
N LEU A 382 17.01 13.70 -4.88
CA LEU A 382 17.37 13.17 -6.19
C LEU A 382 17.73 14.28 -7.19
N VAL A 383 16.98 15.40 -7.20
CA VAL A 383 17.29 16.55 -8.06
C VAL A 383 18.63 17.16 -7.70
N HIS A 384 18.93 17.32 -6.40
CA HIS A 384 20.20 17.84 -5.93
C HIS A 384 21.37 16.91 -6.29
N ALA A 385 21.23 15.62 -6.08
CA ALA A 385 22.25 14.63 -6.42
C ALA A 385 22.53 14.64 -7.94
N TRP A 386 21.48 14.70 -8.76
CA TRP A 386 21.59 14.73 -10.22
C TRP A 386 22.34 15.97 -10.74
N LYS A 387 22.05 17.16 -10.17
CA LYS A 387 22.73 18.42 -10.54
C LYS A 387 24.22 18.39 -10.17
N ALA A 388 24.53 17.92 -8.94
CA ALA A 388 25.92 17.83 -8.46
C ALA A 388 26.78 16.89 -9.31
N GLU A 389 26.22 15.80 -9.82
CA GLU A 389 26.91 14.90 -10.77
C GLU A 389 27.11 15.54 -12.15
N GLY A 390 26.13 16.28 -12.64
CA GLY A 390 26.21 16.97 -13.93
C GLY A 390 27.29 18.06 -13.93
N GLU A 391 27.56 18.70 -12.80
CA GLU A 391 28.65 19.70 -12.65
C GLU A 391 30.05 19.05 -12.61
N LYS A 392 30.18 17.85 -12.04
CA LYS A 392 31.46 17.13 -12.00
C LYS A 392 31.95 16.61 -13.37
N ASN A 393 31.01 16.46 -14.31
CA ASN A 393 31.28 15.92 -15.65
C ASN A 393 31.48 17.03 -16.70
N LYS A 394 31.48 18.28 -16.30
CA LYS A 394 31.86 19.46 -17.13
C LYS A 394 33.29 19.89 -16.84
#